data_ed1cbfbccebc6efb94df46ad97ffb3ac
#
_entry.id   ed1cbfbccebc6efb94df46ad97ffb3ac
#
_cell.length_a   1.000
_cell.length_b   1.000
_cell.length_c   1.000
_cell.angle_alpha   90.00
_cell.angle_beta   90.00
_cell.angle_gamma   90.00
#
_symmetry.space_group_name_H-M   'P 1'
#
loop_
_entity.id
_entity.type
_entity.pdbx_description
1 polymer ?
#
loop_
_entity_poly.entity_id
_entity_poly.type
_entity_poly.pdbx_seq_one_letter_code
_entity_poly.pdbx_strand_id
1 'polypeptide(L)'
;TSSSPQPRRVTNGVDSSRVAMLLAVLERRAGISLSDKDVYVSTVGGMRIIEPAADLAIAIAIASAVSDKPVSTKVAAFGEISLSGEVRGVANLSQRTNEASRLGHKIIIDSKSGQLKKALTQALAQSDQSQQVAS
;
A
#
# COMPACT_ATOMS: atom_id res chain seq x y z
N THR A 1 21.86 -4.63 15.16
CA THR A 1 23.05 -5.23 15.71
C THR A 1 22.93 -6.74 15.78
N SER A 2 24.02 -7.39 15.91
CA SER A 2 24.03 -8.85 15.99
C SER A 2 23.25 -9.39 17.19
N SER A 3 23.12 -8.61 18.23
CA SER A 3 22.38 -9.03 19.42
C SER A 3 20.89 -8.78 19.29
N SER A 4 20.46 -8.02 18.30
CA SER A 4 19.04 -7.77 18.09
C SER A 4 18.37 -8.98 17.50
N PRO A 5 17.17 -9.34 17.98
CA PRO A 5 16.41 -10.38 17.31
C PRO A 5 16.05 -9.94 15.89
N GLN A 6 15.86 -10.91 15.03
CA GLN A 6 15.42 -10.59 13.69
C GLN A 6 14.07 -9.90 13.73
N PRO A 7 13.84 -8.91 12.87
CA PRO A 7 12.55 -8.23 12.82
C PRO A 7 11.42 -9.22 12.55
N ARG A 8 10.31 -8.98 13.19
CA ARG A 8 9.15 -9.85 13.05
C ARG A 8 8.31 -9.42 11.86
N ARG A 9 7.75 -10.41 11.21
CA ARG A 9 6.82 -10.20 10.11
C ARG A 9 5.57 -11.00 10.43
N VAL A 10 4.53 -10.32 10.87
CA VAL A 10 3.28 -10.96 11.28
C VAL A 10 2.17 -10.51 10.37
N THR A 11 1.43 -11.45 9.81
CA THR A 11 0.29 -11.15 8.95
C THR A 11 -0.95 -11.84 9.47
N ASN A 12 -2.08 -11.20 9.26
CA ASN A 12 -3.37 -11.73 9.64
C ASN A 12 -4.38 -11.30 8.57
N GLY A 13 -4.94 -12.28 7.87
CA GLY A 13 -5.87 -12.02 6.78
C GLY A 13 -5.21 -11.72 5.44
N VAL A 14 -3.88 -11.68 5.39
CA VAL A 14 -3.11 -11.45 4.17
C VAL A 14 -2.05 -12.52 4.10
N ASP A 15 -1.77 -13.01 2.89
CA ASP A 15 -0.75 -14.03 2.70
C ASP A 15 0.64 -13.50 3.07
N SER A 16 1.34 -14.21 3.95
CA SER A 16 2.63 -13.76 4.45
C SER A 16 3.69 -13.72 3.35
N SER A 17 3.63 -14.65 2.40
CA SER A 17 4.57 -14.63 1.26
C SER A 17 4.38 -13.39 0.42
N ARG A 18 3.15 -12.99 0.24
CA ARG A 18 2.85 -11.79 -0.53
C ARG A 18 3.36 -10.54 0.17
N VAL A 19 3.14 -10.44 1.46
CA VAL A 19 3.65 -9.31 2.24
C VAL A 19 5.18 -9.29 2.20
N ALA A 20 5.83 -10.44 2.34
CA ALA A 20 7.29 -10.50 2.27
C ALA A 20 7.80 -9.97 0.93
N MET A 21 7.14 -10.34 -0.16
CA MET A 21 7.49 -9.85 -1.49
C MET A 21 7.32 -8.33 -1.58
N LEU A 22 6.20 -7.82 -1.06
CA LEU A 22 5.95 -6.38 -1.10
C LEU A 22 6.98 -5.60 -0.28
N LEU A 23 7.38 -6.14 0.88
CA LEU A 23 8.41 -5.52 1.69
C LEU A 23 9.73 -5.43 0.93
N ALA A 24 10.10 -6.50 0.23
CA ALA A 24 11.34 -6.53 -0.55
C ALA A 24 11.29 -5.51 -1.69
N VAL A 25 10.16 -5.40 -2.36
CA VAL A 25 10.01 -4.44 -3.46
C VAL A 25 10.05 -3.01 -2.92
N LEU A 26 9.40 -2.75 -1.80
CA LEU A 26 9.43 -1.43 -1.18
C LEU A 26 10.85 -1.00 -0.84
N GLU A 27 11.66 -1.91 -0.30
CA GLU A 27 13.04 -1.59 0.00
C GLU A 27 13.85 -1.32 -1.26
N ARG A 28 13.75 -2.22 -2.25
CA ARG A 28 14.61 -2.15 -3.43
C ARG A 28 14.19 -1.08 -4.43
N ARG A 29 12.88 -0.91 -4.60
CA ARG A 29 12.38 -0.06 -5.69
C ARG A 29 11.81 1.26 -5.22
N ALA A 30 11.45 1.36 -3.95
CA ALA A 30 10.92 2.61 -3.41
C ALA A 30 11.83 3.25 -2.37
N GLY A 31 12.92 2.58 -2.01
CA GLY A 31 13.90 3.14 -1.10
C GLY A 31 13.44 3.26 0.34
N ILE A 32 12.48 2.43 0.75
CA ILE A 32 11.96 2.45 2.11
C ILE A 32 12.69 1.41 2.93
N SER A 33 13.36 1.83 4.00
CA SER A 33 14.13 0.95 4.84
C SER A 33 13.22 0.18 5.78
N LEU A 34 13.22 -1.14 5.66
CA LEU A 34 12.34 -2.02 6.42
C LEU A 34 13.08 -3.15 7.12
N SER A 35 14.36 -3.35 6.83
CA SER A 35 15.08 -4.53 7.28
C SER A 35 15.24 -4.60 8.78
N ASP A 36 15.19 -3.47 9.47
CA ASP A 36 15.34 -3.39 10.91
C ASP A 36 14.01 -3.16 11.65
N LYS A 37 12.89 -3.28 10.94
CA LYS A 37 11.59 -2.95 11.51
C LYS A 37 10.71 -4.18 11.64
N ASP A 38 9.97 -4.26 12.74
CA ASP A 38 8.89 -5.21 12.88
C ASP A 38 7.72 -4.73 12.05
N VAL A 39 7.10 -5.64 11.31
CA VAL A 39 5.97 -5.30 10.44
C VAL A 39 4.79 -6.20 10.79
N TYR A 40 3.68 -5.59 11.09
CA TYR A 40 2.42 -6.28 11.40
C TYR A 40 1.37 -5.79 10.41
N VAL A 41 0.84 -6.71 9.63
CA VAL A 41 -0.19 -6.41 8.64
C VAL A 41 -1.42 -7.24 8.97
N SER A 42 -2.53 -6.58 9.22
CA SER A 42 -3.76 -7.30 9.47
C SER A 42 -4.93 -6.61 8.79
N THR A 43 -5.92 -7.42 8.46
CA THR A 43 -7.17 -6.92 7.90
C THR A 43 -8.15 -6.63 9.02
N VAL A 44 -9.13 -5.78 8.72
CA VAL A 44 -10.17 -5.43 9.67
C VAL A 44 -11.24 -6.52 9.68
N GLY A 45 -11.68 -6.91 10.88
CA GLY A 45 -12.81 -7.80 11.02
C GLY A 45 -12.60 -9.22 10.55
N GLY A 46 -11.35 -9.68 10.51
CA GLY A 46 -11.07 -11.06 10.11
C GLY A 46 -11.21 -11.33 8.61
N MET A 47 -11.34 -10.28 7.82
CA MET A 47 -11.42 -10.39 6.37
C MET A 47 -10.15 -11.02 5.82
N ARG A 48 -10.27 -11.80 4.75
CA ARG A 48 -9.10 -12.36 4.07
C ARG A 48 -8.92 -11.64 2.72
N ILE A 49 -7.71 -11.18 2.47
CA ILE A 49 -7.35 -10.56 1.19
C ILE A 49 -6.52 -11.56 0.42
N ILE A 50 -7.05 -12.04 -0.69
CA ILE A 50 -6.38 -13.02 -1.54
C ILE A 50 -6.12 -12.49 -2.95
N GLU A 51 -6.63 -11.32 -3.29
CA GLU A 51 -6.49 -10.77 -4.63
C GLU A 51 -5.17 -10.02 -4.80
N PRO A 52 -4.40 -10.29 -5.85
CA PRO A 52 -3.21 -9.50 -6.15
C PRO A 52 -3.51 -8.02 -6.38
N ALA A 53 -4.73 -7.69 -6.78
CA ALA A 53 -5.14 -6.30 -6.97
C ALA A 53 -5.01 -5.45 -5.70
N ALA A 54 -4.95 -6.08 -4.54
CA ALA A 54 -4.80 -5.39 -3.26
C ALA A 54 -3.34 -5.02 -2.96
N ASP A 55 -2.38 -5.49 -3.74
CA ASP A 55 -0.95 -5.24 -3.47
C ASP A 55 -0.65 -3.78 -3.27
N LEU A 56 -1.15 -2.94 -4.17
CA LEU A 56 -0.83 -1.52 -4.12
C LEU A 56 -1.35 -0.88 -2.84
N ALA A 57 -2.57 -1.22 -2.44
CA ALA A 57 -3.14 -0.69 -1.20
C ALA A 57 -2.32 -1.12 0.02
N ILE A 58 -1.89 -2.38 0.04
CA ILE A 58 -1.07 -2.89 1.14
C ILE A 58 0.28 -2.17 1.18
N ALA A 59 0.91 -2.00 0.02
CA ALA A 59 2.20 -1.30 -0.07
C ALA A 59 2.08 0.15 0.41
N ILE A 60 1.01 0.83 0.02
CA ILE A 60 0.76 2.21 0.45
C ILE A 60 0.57 2.26 1.96
N ALA A 61 -0.17 1.32 2.53
CA ALA A 61 -0.40 1.29 3.97
C ALA A 61 0.92 1.09 4.73
N ILE A 62 1.78 0.20 4.25
CA ILE A 62 3.08 -0.03 4.87
C ILE A 62 3.96 1.23 4.77
N ALA A 63 4.03 1.83 3.59
CA ALA A 63 4.83 3.03 3.37
C ALA A 63 4.34 4.19 4.23
N SER A 64 3.03 4.33 4.35
CA SER A 64 2.42 5.36 5.18
C SER A 64 2.84 5.21 6.64
N ALA A 65 2.78 3.98 7.16
CA ALA A 65 3.14 3.71 8.54
C ALA A 65 4.62 3.97 8.80
N VAL A 66 5.50 3.53 7.89
CA VAL A 66 6.94 3.70 8.05
C VAL A 66 7.34 5.17 7.96
N SER A 67 6.71 5.90 7.06
CA SER A 67 7.02 7.32 6.83
C SER A 67 6.29 8.25 7.79
N ASP A 68 5.37 7.72 8.56
CA ASP A 68 4.51 8.49 9.46
C ASP A 68 3.76 9.59 8.69
N LYS A 69 3.29 9.24 7.50
CA LYS A 69 2.51 10.13 6.63
C LYS A 69 1.16 9.49 6.38
N PRO A 70 0.12 9.95 7.05
CA PRO A 70 -1.20 9.35 6.85
C PRO A 70 -1.72 9.58 5.44
N VAL A 71 -2.46 8.60 4.94
CA VAL A 71 -3.09 8.68 3.63
C VAL A 71 -4.52 9.18 3.83
N SER A 72 -4.96 10.05 2.95
CA SER A 72 -6.33 10.55 2.98
C SER A 72 -7.33 9.40 2.87
N THR A 73 -8.43 9.49 3.60
CA THR A 73 -9.52 8.53 3.50
C THR A 73 -10.17 8.54 2.12
N LYS A 74 -9.87 9.55 1.30
CA LYS A 74 -10.41 9.64 -0.05
C LYS A 74 -9.64 8.81 -1.06
N VAL A 75 -8.50 8.24 -0.67
CA VAL A 75 -7.67 7.43 -1.58
C VAL A 75 -8.15 5.99 -1.60
N ALA A 76 -8.28 5.44 -2.79
CA ALA A 76 -8.39 4.00 -3.00
C ALA A 76 -7.33 3.60 -4.01
N ALA A 77 -6.79 2.40 -3.86
CA ALA A 77 -5.68 1.96 -4.70
C ALA A 77 -5.92 0.55 -5.21
N PHE A 78 -5.66 0.35 -6.49
CA PHE A 78 -5.84 -0.94 -7.15
C PHE A 78 -4.65 -1.23 -8.04
N GLY A 79 -3.91 -2.27 -7.76
CA GLY A 79 -2.79 -2.65 -8.59
C GLY A 79 -2.07 -3.86 -8.06
N GLU A 80 -1.56 -4.67 -8.96
CA GLU A 80 -0.66 -5.76 -8.63
C GLU A 80 0.77 -5.25 -8.77
N ILE A 81 1.62 -5.58 -7.81
CA ILE A 81 3.01 -5.12 -7.81
C ILE A 81 3.91 -6.24 -8.33
N SER A 82 4.71 -5.93 -9.35
CA SER A 82 5.71 -6.86 -9.85
C SER A 82 7.00 -6.74 -9.06
N LEU A 83 7.87 -7.75 -9.21
CA LEU A 83 9.17 -7.72 -8.53
C LEU A 83 10.06 -6.58 -9.00
N SER A 84 9.82 -6.05 -10.18
CA SER A 84 10.57 -4.90 -10.68
C SER A 84 9.99 -3.56 -10.22
N GLY A 85 8.92 -3.58 -9.44
CA GLY A 85 8.34 -2.37 -8.90
C GLY A 85 7.29 -1.72 -9.79
N GLU A 86 6.85 -2.42 -10.84
CA GLU A 86 5.78 -1.92 -11.69
C GLU A 86 4.43 -2.11 -11.04
N VAL A 87 3.55 -1.16 -11.23
CA VAL A 87 2.14 -1.28 -10.86
C VAL A 87 1.38 -1.77 -12.09
N ARG A 88 0.85 -2.97 -12.00
CA ARG A 88 0.14 -3.59 -13.11
C ARG A 88 -1.35 -3.39 -12.99
N GLY A 89 -2.02 -3.36 -14.14
CA GLY A 89 -3.46 -3.22 -14.20
C GLY A 89 -4.17 -4.40 -13.58
N VAL A 90 -5.41 -4.15 -13.15
CA VAL A 90 -6.24 -5.17 -12.52
C VAL A 90 -7.51 -5.38 -13.33
N ALA A 91 -8.11 -6.55 -13.16
CA ALA A 91 -9.39 -6.84 -13.78
C ALA A 91 -10.48 -5.96 -13.16
N ASN A 92 -11.46 -5.61 -13.97
CA ASN A 92 -12.67 -4.90 -13.52
C ASN A 92 -12.35 -3.55 -12.89
N LEU A 93 -11.36 -2.84 -13.44
CA LEU A 93 -10.93 -1.56 -12.87
C LEU A 93 -12.07 -0.54 -12.81
N SER A 94 -12.88 -0.46 -13.88
CA SER A 94 -14.00 0.49 -13.91
C SER A 94 -14.99 0.23 -12.79
N GLN A 95 -15.33 -1.05 -12.57
CA GLN A 95 -16.27 -1.41 -11.50
C GLN A 95 -15.69 -1.10 -10.13
N ARG A 96 -14.40 -1.39 -9.93
CA ARG A 96 -13.73 -1.10 -8.67
C ARG A 96 -13.67 0.39 -8.40
N THR A 97 -13.34 1.17 -9.43
CA THR A 97 -13.27 2.63 -9.33
C THR A 97 -14.64 3.23 -9.02
N ASN A 98 -15.67 2.76 -9.70
CA ASN A 98 -17.02 3.26 -9.47
C ASN A 98 -17.48 2.97 -8.05
N GLU A 99 -17.21 1.76 -7.55
CA GLU A 99 -17.60 1.39 -6.20
C GLU A 99 -16.84 2.22 -5.16
N ALA A 100 -15.53 2.41 -5.36
CA ALA A 100 -14.73 3.21 -4.46
C ALA A 100 -15.24 4.66 -4.43
N SER A 101 -15.57 5.20 -5.60
CA SER A 101 -16.08 6.56 -5.71
C SER A 101 -17.41 6.71 -5.01
N ARG A 102 -18.28 5.70 -5.15
CA ARG A 102 -19.57 5.68 -4.47
C ARG A 102 -19.40 5.72 -2.94
N LEU A 103 -18.36 5.08 -2.45
CA LEU A 103 -18.07 5.03 -1.02
C LEU A 103 -17.28 6.25 -0.52
N GLY A 104 -17.00 7.21 -1.39
CA GLY A 104 -16.31 8.44 -1.00
C GLY A 104 -14.83 8.46 -1.31
N HIS A 105 -14.29 7.39 -1.88
CA HIS A 105 -12.87 7.32 -2.24
C HIS A 105 -12.71 7.78 -3.69
N LYS A 106 -12.55 9.07 -3.88
CA LYS A 106 -12.55 9.66 -5.23
C LYS A 106 -11.16 9.87 -5.80
N ILE A 107 -10.13 9.65 -4.99
CA ILE A 107 -8.74 9.73 -5.44
C ILE A 107 -8.27 8.30 -5.71
N ILE A 108 -8.11 7.96 -6.98
CA ILE A 108 -7.79 6.59 -7.38
C ILE A 108 -6.33 6.50 -7.80
N ILE A 109 -5.60 5.60 -7.19
CA ILE A 109 -4.21 5.30 -7.54
C ILE A 109 -4.20 3.91 -8.19
N ASP A 110 -3.66 3.80 -9.38
CA ASP A 110 -3.69 2.54 -10.14
C ASP A 110 -2.47 2.42 -11.06
N SER A 111 -2.55 1.55 -12.04
CA SER A 111 -1.44 1.26 -12.95
C SER A 111 -1.02 2.46 -13.78
N LYS A 112 -1.80 3.51 -13.84
CA LYS A 112 -1.40 4.73 -14.55
C LYS A 112 -0.19 5.39 -13.90
N SER A 113 0.06 5.11 -12.64
CA SER A 113 1.28 5.57 -11.96
C SER A 113 2.53 4.93 -12.52
N GLY A 114 2.43 3.73 -13.08
CA GLY A 114 3.54 3.01 -13.72
C GLY A 114 4.45 2.32 -12.72
N GLN A 115 5.08 3.05 -11.84
CA GLN A 115 6.05 2.53 -10.87
C GLN A 115 5.53 2.70 -9.46
N LEU A 116 5.87 1.75 -8.58
CA LEU A 116 5.45 1.79 -7.18
C LEU A 116 5.90 3.08 -6.51
N LYS A 117 7.13 3.51 -6.74
CA LYS A 117 7.64 4.73 -6.12
C LYS A 117 6.77 5.93 -6.45
N LYS A 118 6.34 6.06 -7.70
CA LYS A 118 5.49 7.16 -8.12
C LYS A 118 4.10 7.05 -7.49
N ALA A 119 3.56 5.83 -7.43
CA ALA A 119 2.26 5.61 -6.79
C ALA A 119 2.30 6.00 -5.32
N LEU A 120 3.38 5.65 -4.61
CA LEU A 120 3.54 6.02 -3.22
C LEU A 120 3.62 7.54 -3.05
N THR A 121 4.36 8.21 -3.92
CA THR A 121 4.45 9.66 -3.88
C THR A 121 3.08 10.30 -4.06
N GLN A 122 2.29 9.80 -4.99
CA GLN A 122 0.94 10.30 -5.22
C GLN A 122 0.04 10.05 -4.02
N ALA A 123 0.09 8.85 -3.45
CA ALA A 123 -0.77 8.48 -2.33
C ALA A 123 -0.42 9.28 -1.07
N LEU A 124 0.86 9.40 -0.79
CA LEU A 124 1.32 10.06 0.44
C LEU A 124 1.26 11.58 0.35
N ALA A 125 1.07 12.13 -0.84
CA ALA A 125 0.83 13.55 -1.00
C ALA A 125 -0.60 13.95 -0.64
N GLN A 126 -1.52 12.99 -0.59
CA GLN A 126 -2.93 13.24 -0.28
C GLN A 126 -3.15 13.09 1.21
N SER A 127 -3.66 14.11 1.86
CA SER A 127 -3.87 14.12 3.29
C SER A 127 -5.14 14.88 3.62
N ASP A 128 -5.95 14.32 4.50
CA ASP A 128 -7.15 15.00 4.98
C ASP A 128 -6.77 16.26 5.74
N GLN A 129 -5.65 16.21 6.44
CA GLN A 129 -5.17 17.35 7.23
C GLN A 129 -4.79 18.52 6.34
N SER A 130 -4.22 18.26 5.16
CA SER A 130 -3.90 19.31 4.21
C SER A 130 -5.15 20.06 3.76
N GLN A 131 -6.23 19.34 3.60
CA GLN A 131 -7.50 19.96 3.21
C GLN A 131 -8.05 20.86 4.30
N GLN A 132 -7.91 20.44 5.54
CA GLN A 132 -8.35 21.26 6.67
C GLN A 132 -7.56 22.55 6.75
N VAL A 133 -6.27 22.49 6.52
CA VAL A 133 -5.43 23.67 6.56
C VAL A 133 -5.79 24.63 5.41
N ALA A 134 -6.11 24.08 4.26
CA ALA A 134 -6.46 24.88 3.08
C ALA A 134 -7.81 25.58 3.25
N SER A 135 -8.69 25.06 4.07
CA SER A 135 -9.99 25.67 4.29
C SER A 135 -9.91 26.73 5.39
#